data_5be5e2dd7cef6d44eec0aca2fa153c77
#
_entry.id   5be5e2dd7cef6d44eec0aca2fa153c77
#
_cell.length_a   1.000
_cell.length_b   1.000
_cell.length_c   1.000
_cell.angle_alpha   90.00
_cell.angle_beta   90.00
_cell.angle_gamma   90.00
#
_symmetry.space_group_name_H-M   'P 1'
#
loop_
_entity.id
_entity.type
_entity.pdbx_description
1 polymer ?
#
loop_
_entity_poly.entity_id
_entity_poly.type
_entity_poly.pdbx_seq_one_letter_code
_entity_poly.pdbx_strand_id
1 'polypeptide(L)'
;TGMHNAFANTSLTVGSVIKTGKLLQPIMDKMNAWMKTGSAYAGQYIYCDVPDVECGELAFTQDDFWTAYLPAVHPTAAGHRYIADRILSVLPDTALSFEDVPEGAWYYMDVAACYYRGLMVGVTDMRFAPDMPVDRAMVAAIVHRIAGEPAAAGTDIPFRDVPADAYYAQSVLWAYHAGVVSGCSADAFCPAQAISRQDLIAILYRYACLAGAADETQSDDALSGFADAAAVSDYARAALAWAVENGILYGKDGNRLAPQGTATRAECAALLWRFVSQYSLA
;
A
#
# COMPACT_ATOMS: atom_id res chain seq x y z
N THR A 1 10.08 -12.88 21.63
CA THR A 1 10.62 -12.64 22.99
C THR A 1 11.87 -13.48 23.27
N GLY A 2 12.03 -14.66 22.72
CA GLY A 2 13.20 -15.53 22.93
C GLY A 2 14.48 -15.06 22.21
N MET A 3 14.39 -14.44 21.04
CA MET A 3 15.56 -13.98 20.29
C MET A 3 16.18 -12.68 20.85
N HIS A 4 15.36 -11.79 21.43
CA HIS A 4 15.86 -10.53 21.98
C HIS A 4 16.82 -10.73 23.17
N ASN A 5 16.62 -11.78 23.97
CA ASN A 5 17.45 -12.06 25.13
C ASN A 5 18.77 -12.78 24.80
N ALA A 6 18.87 -13.43 23.64
CA ALA A 6 20.12 -14.10 23.22
C ALA A 6 21.19 -13.12 22.74
N PHE A 7 20.82 -11.91 22.29
CA PHE A 7 21.73 -10.90 21.78
C PHE A 7 22.14 -9.85 22.82
N ALA A 8 21.45 -9.76 23.95
CA ALA A 8 21.64 -8.68 24.92
C ALA A 8 22.95 -8.73 25.72
N ASN A 9 23.74 -9.81 25.67
CA ASN A 9 24.88 -10.02 26.57
C ASN A 9 26.22 -10.38 25.91
N THR A 10 26.40 -10.18 24.61
CA THR A 10 27.68 -10.48 23.96
C THR A 10 28.24 -9.28 23.21
N SER A 11 29.48 -8.85 23.56
CA SER A 11 30.24 -7.93 22.73
C SER A 11 30.63 -8.65 21.43
N LEU A 12 29.89 -8.37 20.35
CA LEU A 12 30.06 -9.03 19.06
C LEU A 12 31.17 -8.34 18.26
N THR A 13 32.24 -9.06 17.94
CA THR A 13 33.21 -8.68 16.91
C THR A 13 32.74 -9.17 15.55
N VAL A 14 33.22 -8.59 14.44
CA VAL A 14 32.88 -9.03 13.06
C VAL A 14 33.04 -10.55 12.89
N GLY A 15 34.11 -11.13 13.45
CA GLY A 15 34.33 -12.57 13.41
C GLY A 15 33.34 -13.38 14.25
N SER A 16 32.70 -12.78 15.27
CA SER A 16 31.69 -13.46 16.08
C SER A 16 30.30 -13.40 15.46
N VAL A 17 29.99 -12.39 14.63
CA VAL A 17 28.74 -12.32 13.86
C VAL A 17 28.67 -13.44 12.83
N ILE A 18 29.76 -13.67 12.08
CA ILE A 18 29.86 -14.76 11.11
C ILE A 18 29.71 -16.12 11.81
N LYS A 19 30.37 -16.30 12.96
CA LYS A 19 30.23 -17.51 13.78
C LYS A 19 28.82 -17.65 14.35
N THR A 20 28.20 -16.55 14.76
CA THR A 20 26.85 -16.51 15.33
C THR A 20 25.80 -16.84 14.28
N GLY A 21 25.98 -16.40 13.01
CA GLY A 21 25.12 -16.81 11.89
C GLY A 21 25.11 -18.33 11.73
N LYS A 22 26.29 -18.96 11.70
CA LYS A 22 26.40 -20.43 11.64
C LYS A 22 25.81 -21.14 12.87
N LEU A 23 25.88 -20.51 14.05
CA LEU A 23 25.32 -21.06 15.29
C LEU A 23 23.80 -20.95 15.34
N LEU A 24 23.24 -19.92 14.70
CA LEU A 24 21.80 -19.67 14.64
C LEU A 24 21.08 -20.45 13.54
N GLN A 25 21.82 -20.95 12.53
CA GLN A 25 21.24 -21.68 11.41
C GLN A 25 20.34 -22.85 11.84
N PRO A 26 20.74 -23.74 12.77
CA PRO A 26 19.87 -24.82 13.22
C PRO A 26 18.60 -24.33 13.92
N ILE A 27 18.65 -23.13 14.52
CA ILE A 27 17.46 -22.51 15.14
C ILE A 27 16.55 -21.96 14.06
N MET A 28 17.11 -21.30 13.06
CA MET A 28 16.36 -20.78 11.92
C MET A 28 15.72 -21.92 11.10
N ASP A 29 16.44 -23.02 10.89
CA ASP A 29 15.90 -24.20 10.21
C ASP A 29 14.70 -24.79 10.96
N LYS A 30 14.79 -24.88 12.29
CA LYS A 30 13.67 -25.33 13.12
C LYS A 30 12.49 -24.37 13.09
N MET A 31 12.75 -23.05 13.12
CA MET A 31 11.70 -22.04 12.99
C MET A 31 11.03 -22.11 11.62
N ASN A 32 11.82 -22.24 10.56
CA ASN A 32 11.34 -22.39 9.21
C ASN A 32 10.47 -23.66 9.05
N ALA A 33 10.94 -24.79 9.57
CA ALA A 33 10.17 -26.02 9.56
C ALA A 33 8.86 -25.90 10.34
N TRP A 34 8.90 -25.26 11.53
CA TRP A 34 7.70 -25.01 12.32
C TRP A 34 6.71 -24.06 11.61
N MET A 35 7.19 -23.01 10.96
CA MET A 35 6.34 -22.11 10.19
C MET A 35 5.64 -22.81 9.03
N LYS A 36 6.33 -23.74 8.34
CA LYS A 36 5.74 -24.52 7.24
C LYS A 36 4.60 -25.44 7.68
N THR A 37 4.70 -26.07 8.83
CA THR A 37 3.83 -27.20 9.21
C THR A 37 3.21 -27.10 10.59
N GLY A 38 3.83 -26.39 11.52
CA GLY A 38 3.48 -26.41 12.95
C GLY A 38 2.84 -25.11 13.46
N SER A 39 2.82 -24.03 12.67
CA SER A 39 2.18 -22.78 13.09
C SER A 39 0.68 -22.81 12.86
N ALA A 40 -0.08 -22.03 13.65
CA ALA A 40 -1.51 -21.82 13.44
C ALA A 40 -1.85 -21.19 12.07
N TYR A 41 -0.84 -20.68 11.38
CA TYR A 41 -0.95 -20.01 10.08
C TYR A 41 -0.44 -20.87 8.92
N ALA A 42 -0.03 -22.13 9.19
CA ALA A 42 0.41 -23.03 8.13
C ALA A 42 -0.66 -23.19 7.06
N GLY A 43 -0.28 -22.96 5.81
CA GLY A 43 -1.21 -23.00 4.66
C GLY A 43 -1.98 -21.69 4.40
N GLN A 44 -1.83 -20.66 5.24
CA GLN A 44 -2.48 -19.35 5.04
C GLN A 44 -1.56 -18.34 4.33
N TYR A 45 -0.29 -18.65 4.14
CA TYR A 45 0.70 -17.81 3.46
C TYR A 45 1.66 -18.67 2.62
N ILE A 46 2.26 -18.04 1.64
CA ILE A 46 3.28 -18.67 0.81
C ILE A 46 4.60 -18.59 1.58
N TYR A 47 5.17 -19.75 1.86
CA TYR A 47 6.46 -19.83 2.51
C TYR A 47 7.60 -19.73 1.48
N CYS A 48 8.46 -18.73 1.62
CA CYS A 48 9.66 -18.58 0.82
C CYS A 48 10.88 -18.98 1.67
N ASP A 49 11.50 -20.09 1.30
CA ASP A 49 12.76 -20.52 1.91
C ASP A 49 13.91 -19.74 1.24
N VAL A 50 14.51 -18.82 1.98
CA VAL A 50 15.76 -18.17 1.58
C VAL A 50 16.89 -19.03 2.15
N PRO A 51 17.52 -19.90 1.34
CA PRO A 51 18.57 -20.77 1.81
C PRO A 51 19.77 -19.93 2.26
N ASP A 52 20.67 -20.59 3.02
CA ASP A 52 21.90 -20.01 3.51
C ASP A 52 22.65 -19.25 2.40
N VAL A 53 22.69 -17.96 2.57
CA VAL A 53 23.58 -17.10 1.78
C VAL A 53 24.86 -16.99 2.59
N GLU A 54 25.96 -17.55 2.12
CA GLU A 54 27.24 -17.40 2.82
C GLU A 54 27.50 -15.90 3.03
N CYS A 55 27.59 -15.51 4.29
CA CYS A 55 27.91 -14.14 4.68
C CYS A 55 29.26 -13.77 4.04
N GLY A 56 29.24 -12.81 3.15
CA GLY A 56 30.44 -12.27 2.51
C GLY A 56 30.29 -11.89 1.05
N GLU A 57 29.52 -12.63 0.25
CA GLU A 57 29.38 -12.33 -1.18
C GLU A 57 28.05 -11.70 -1.58
N LEU A 58 26.95 -12.05 -0.91
CA LEU A 58 25.61 -11.61 -1.31
C LEU A 58 24.86 -10.83 -0.21
N ALA A 59 25.24 -10.99 1.06
CA ALA A 59 24.36 -10.55 2.14
C ALA A 59 24.73 -9.18 2.74
N PHE A 60 26.02 -8.85 2.94
CA PHE A 60 26.39 -7.66 3.73
C PHE A 60 27.69 -7.04 3.24
N THR A 61 27.78 -5.70 3.24
CA THR A 61 29.04 -4.97 3.09
C THR A 61 29.65 -4.69 4.48
N GLN A 62 30.97 -4.58 4.54
CA GLN A 62 31.68 -4.23 5.76
C GLN A 62 31.31 -2.83 6.25
N ASP A 63 30.89 -1.94 5.36
CA ASP A 63 30.47 -0.57 5.66
C ASP A 63 29.07 -0.53 6.28
N ASP A 64 28.16 -1.43 5.88
CA ASP A 64 26.82 -1.54 6.46
C ASP A 64 26.87 -1.97 7.92
N PHE A 65 27.94 -2.65 8.34
CA PHE A 65 28.14 -3.08 9.70
C PHE A 65 28.50 -1.94 10.66
N TRP A 66 29.24 -0.93 10.18
CA TRP A 66 29.80 0.14 11.02
C TRP A 66 28.93 1.39 11.09
N THR A 67 28.07 1.62 10.16
CA THR A 67 27.19 2.79 10.09
C THR A 67 25.84 2.59 10.77
N ALA A 68 25.46 1.36 11.07
CA ALA A 68 24.24 1.05 11.77
C ALA A 68 24.55 0.53 13.17
N TYR A 69 24.17 1.28 14.17
CA TYR A 69 23.96 0.76 15.51
C TYR A 69 23.03 -0.45 15.41
N LEU A 70 23.61 -1.67 15.55
CA LEU A 70 22.86 -2.91 15.71
C LEU A 70 21.34 -2.71 15.78
N PRO A 71 20.57 -3.08 14.85
CA PRO A 71 20.33 -4.47 14.48
C PRO A 71 20.09 -4.71 12.99
N ALA A 72 20.55 -3.84 12.16
CA ALA A 72 20.17 -3.92 10.78
C ALA A 72 21.34 -4.46 9.95
N VAL A 73 21.43 -5.76 9.93
CA VAL A 73 22.15 -6.44 8.88
C VAL A 73 21.33 -6.31 7.60
N HIS A 74 21.62 -5.28 6.82
CA HIS A 74 20.94 -5.06 5.55
C HIS A 74 21.65 -5.85 4.43
N PRO A 75 20.92 -6.59 3.62
CA PRO A 75 21.50 -7.22 2.45
C PRO A 75 22.11 -6.18 1.50
N THR A 76 23.20 -6.54 0.84
CA THR A 76 23.72 -5.74 -0.28
C THR A 76 22.69 -5.64 -1.41
N ALA A 77 22.88 -4.77 -2.39
CA ALA A 77 22.04 -4.72 -3.58
C ALA A 77 21.93 -6.10 -4.28
N ALA A 78 23.02 -6.89 -4.27
CA ALA A 78 23.02 -8.26 -4.78
C ALA A 78 22.21 -9.21 -3.88
N GLY A 79 22.30 -9.06 -2.55
CA GLY A 79 21.52 -9.82 -1.59
C GLY A 79 20.03 -9.51 -1.68
N HIS A 80 19.64 -8.24 -1.81
CA HIS A 80 18.24 -7.86 -2.05
C HIS A 80 17.68 -8.46 -3.33
N ARG A 81 18.47 -8.45 -4.41
CA ARG A 81 18.07 -9.04 -5.69
C ARG A 81 17.88 -10.56 -5.55
N TYR A 82 18.83 -11.24 -4.90
CA TYR A 82 18.72 -12.68 -4.64
C TYR A 82 17.46 -13.03 -3.82
N ILE A 83 17.17 -12.27 -2.76
CA ILE A 83 15.97 -12.45 -1.95
C ILE A 83 14.71 -12.22 -2.80
N ALA A 84 14.69 -11.17 -3.60
CA ALA A 84 13.58 -10.86 -4.50
C ALA A 84 13.35 -11.98 -5.52
N ASP A 85 14.41 -12.45 -6.19
CA ASP A 85 14.34 -13.55 -7.16
C ASP A 85 13.85 -14.84 -6.50
N ARG A 86 14.26 -15.08 -5.26
CA ARG A 86 13.81 -16.25 -4.50
C ARG A 86 12.35 -16.16 -4.10
N ILE A 87 11.88 -14.99 -3.66
CA ILE A 87 10.46 -14.73 -3.39
C ILE A 87 9.66 -14.93 -4.69
N LEU A 88 10.10 -14.34 -5.79
CA LEU A 88 9.44 -14.47 -7.10
C LEU A 88 9.36 -15.94 -7.56
N SER A 89 10.39 -16.76 -7.28
CA SER A 89 10.42 -18.18 -7.69
C SER A 89 9.42 -19.07 -6.96
N VAL A 90 8.92 -18.67 -5.80
CA VAL A 90 7.91 -19.43 -5.02
C VAL A 90 6.53 -18.81 -5.10
N LEU A 91 6.43 -17.58 -5.57
CA LEU A 91 5.12 -17.05 -5.94
C LEU A 91 4.59 -17.89 -7.11
N PRO A 92 3.31 -18.24 -7.11
CA PRO A 92 2.70 -18.84 -8.30
C PRO A 92 3.02 -17.93 -9.49
N ASP A 93 3.10 -18.50 -10.68
CA ASP A 93 3.33 -17.77 -11.94
C ASP A 93 2.15 -16.80 -12.15
N THR A 94 2.23 -15.71 -11.41
CA THR A 94 1.18 -14.70 -11.27
C THR A 94 1.53 -13.52 -12.17
N ALA A 95 1.86 -13.81 -13.44
CA ALA A 95 1.65 -12.83 -14.46
C ALA A 95 0.20 -12.35 -14.32
N LEU A 96 0.00 -11.05 -14.16
CA LEU A 96 -1.34 -10.51 -14.17
C LEU A 96 -2.07 -11.04 -15.39
N SER A 97 -3.23 -11.63 -15.20
CA SER A 97 -4.05 -12.17 -16.30
C SER A 97 -4.65 -11.07 -17.20
N PHE A 98 -4.31 -9.82 -16.91
CA PHE A 98 -4.85 -8.65 -17.64
C PHE A 98 -4.04 -8.38 -18.91
N GLU A 99 -4.65 -8.62 -20.06
CA GLU A 99 -4.04 -8.38 -21.37
C GLU A 99 -3.68 -6.92 -21.62
N ASP A 100 -4.35 -6.00 -20.92
CA ASP A 100 -4.18 -4.54 -21.04
C ASP A 100 -3.25 -3.94 -19.96
N VAL A 101 -2.51 -4.80 -19.23
CA VAL A 101 -1.50 -4.38 -18.24
C VAL A 101 -0.16 -5.02 -18.59
N PRO A 102 0.58 -4.47 -19.57
CA PRO A 102 1.86 -5.04 -19.97
C PRO A 102 2.92 -4.87 -18.87
N GLU A 103 3.81 -5.85 -18.71
CA GLU A 103 4.87 -5.88 -17.67
C GLU A 103 5.76 -4.64 -17.65
N GLY A 104 5.96 -3.99 -18.79
CA GLY A 104 6.75 -2.76 -18.91
C GLY A 104 5.98 -1.46 -18.59
N ALA A 105 4.68 -1.55 -18.27
CA ALA A 105 3.90 -0.36 -17.91
C ALA A 105 4.34 0.21 -16.55
N TRP A 106 4.39 1.54 -16.44
CA TRP A 106 4.79 2.23 -15.20
C TRP A 106 3.91 1.87 -14.00
N TYR A 107 2.68 1.45 -14.26
CA TYR A 107 1.68 1.07 -13.25
C TYR A 107 1.61 -0.44 -12.98
N TYR A 108 2.42 -1.27 -13.68
CA TYR A 108 2.30 -2.73 -13.60
C TYR A 108 2.38 -3.24 -12.16
N MET A 109 3.41 -2.83 -11.42
CA MET A 109 3.63 -3.27 -10.03
C MET A 109 2.55 -2.75 -9.08
N ASP A 110 2.07 -1.52 -9.29
CA ASP A 110 1.02 -0.93 -8.47
C ASP A 110 -0.32 -1.66 -8.68
N VAL A 111 -0.64 -1.98 -9.94
CA VAL A 111 -1.84 -2.77 -10.29
C VAL A 111 -1.74 -4.17 -9.72
N ALA A 112 -0.59 -4.84 -9.87
CA ALA A 112 -0.36 -6.17 -9.32
C ALA A 112 -0.54 -6.18 -7.80
N ALA A 113 0.07 -5.24 -7.10
CA ALA A 113 -0.03 -5.12 -5.64
C ALA A 113 -1.48 -4.89 -5.18
N CYS A 114 -2.21 -4.01 -5.85
CA CYS A 114 -3.62 -3.75 -5.54
C CYS A 114 -4.52 -4.95 -5.86
N TYR A 115 -4.25 -5.68 -6.95
CA TYR A 115 -5.01 -6.85 -7.34
C TYR A 115 -4.82 -8.01 -6.35
N TYR A 116 -3.57 -8.37 -6.04
CA TYR A 116 -3.27 -9.48 -5.12
C TYR A 116 -3.71 -9.21 -3.67
N ARG A 117 -3.81 -7.95 -3.29
CA ARG A 117 -4.38 -7.55 -1.99
C ARG A 117 -5.91 -7.44 -2.01
N GLY A 118 -6.55 -7.71 -3.13
CA GLY A 118 -8.01 -7.59 -3.27
C GLY A 118 -8.54 -6.15 -3.21
N LEU A 119 -7.67 -5.14 -3.28
CA LEU A 119 -8.07 -3.73 -3.23
C LEU A 119 -8.76 -3.31 -4.52
N MET A 120 -8.21 -3.72 -5.66
CA MET A 120 -8.78 -3.49 -6.97
C MET A 120 -8.90 -4.81 -7.73
N VAL A 121 -9.96 -4.92 -8.52
CA VAL A 121 -10.19 -6.06 -9.40
C VAL A 121 -10.25 -5.61 -10.86
N GLY A 122 -10.17 -6.55 -11.81
CA GLY A 122 -10.39 -6.26 -13.22
C GLY A 122 -11.83 -5.81 -13.49
N VAL A 123 -12.02 -5.12 -14.60
CA VAL A 123 -13.38 -4.87 -15.14
C VAL A 123 -13.96 -6.14 -15.77
N THR A 124 -13.07 -7.07 -16.16
CA THR A 124 -13.34 -8.47 -16.51
C THR A 124 -12.16 -9.31 -16.01
N ASP A 125 -12.26 -10.64 -16.15
CA ASP A 125 -11.16 -11.55 -15.76
C ASP A 125 -9.86 -11.30 -16.54
N MET A 126 -9.97 -10.73 -17.76
CA MET A 126 -8.84 -10.49 -18.66
C MET A 126 -8.47 -8.99 -18.84
N ARG A 127 -9.21 -8.08 -18.23
CA ARG A 127 -9.01 -6.64 -18.44
C ARG A 127 -9.09 -5.86 -17.15
N PHE A 128 -8.06 -5.05 -16.91
CA PHE A 128 -8.02 -4.08 -15.81
C PHE A 128 -8.59 -2.72 -16.19
N ALA A 129 -8.49 -2.34 -17.47
CA ALA A 129 -8.83 -1.01 -18.01
C ALA A 129 -8.05 0.14 -17.34
N PRO A 130 -6.70 0.18 -17.46
CA PRO A 130 -5.85 1.13 -16.74
C PRO A 130 -6.18 2.60 -17.01
N ASP A 131 -6.61 2.94 -18.22
CA ASP A 131 -6.94 4.30 -18.64
C ASP A 131 -8.38 4.71 -18.33
N MET A 132 -9.22 3.77 -17.88
CA MET A 132 -10.60 4.05 -17.53
C MET A 132 -10.66 4.99 -16.33
N PRO A 133 -11.49 6.04 -16.35
CA PRO A 133 -11.76 6.85 -15.17
C PRO A 133 -12.27 6.03 -13.99
N VAL A 134 -11.79 6.32 -12.79
CA VAL A 134 -12.37 5.80 -11.56
C VAL A 134 -13.56 6.66 -11.18
N ASP A 135 -14.66 6.04 -10.81
CA ASP A 135 -15.82 6.72 -10.29
C ASP A 135 -15.85 6.76 -8.75
N ARG A 136 -16.76 7.57 -8.20
CA ARG A 136 -16.87 7.78 -6.76
C ARG A 136 -17.28 6.51 -6.01
N ALA A 137 -18.13 5.67 -6.62
CA ALA A 137 -18.56 4.40 -6.04
C ALA A 137 -17.40 3.40 -5.91
N MET A 138 -16.55 3.33 -6.94
CA MET A 138 -15.32 2.51 -6.91
C MET A 138 -14.42 2.91 -5.76
N VAL A 139 -14.19 4.22 -5.57
CA VAL A 139 -13.33 4.71 -4.48
C VAL A 139 -13.91 4.38 -3.12
N ALA A 140 -15.21 4.57 -2.91
CA ALA A 140 -15.87 4.20 -1.65
C ALA A 140 -15.72 2.69 -1.36
N ALA A 141 -15.89 1.84 -2.38
CA ALA A 141 -15.70 0.38 -2.23
C ALA A 141 -14.24 0.02 -1.91
N ILE A 142 -13.27 0.67 -2.54
CA ILE A 142 -11.84 0.43 -2.28
C ILE A 142 -11.48 0.83 -0.85
N VAL A 143 -11.86 2.02 -0.41
CA VAL A 143 -11.53 2.49 0.94
C VAL A 143 -12.22 1.64 2.02
N HIS A 144 -13.44 1.15 1.76
CA HIS A 144 -14.12 0.20 2.64
C HIS A 144 -13.35 -1.12 2.78
N ARG A 145 -12.80 -1.65 1.67
CA ARG A 145 -11.92 -2.84 1.70
C ARG A 145 -10.64 -2.59 2.49
N ILE A 146 -9.99 -1.44 2.27
CA ILE A 146 -8.79 -1.06 3.05
C ILE A 146 -9.11 -1.02 4.55
N ALA A 147 -10.31 -0.61 4.92
CA ALA A 147 -10.77 -0.59 6.30
C ALA A 147 -11.13 -1.98 6.87
N GLY A 148 -11.06 -3.04 6.07
CA GLY A 148 -11.47 -4.39 6.48
C GLY A 148 -12.99 -4.61 6.45
N GLU A 149 -13.71 -3.85 5.65
CA GLU A 149 -15.16 -3.93 5.42
C GLU A 149 -16.02 -3.88 6.71
N PRO A 150 -15.76 -2.92 7.62
CA PRO A 150 -16.51 -2.83 8.86
C PRO A 150 -17.98 -2.49 8.60
N ALA A 151 -18.85 -2.96 9.48
CA ALA A 151 -20.28 -2.58 9.44
C ALA A 151 -20.44 -1.06 9.64
N ALA A 152 -21.38 -0.47 8.94
CA ALA A 152 -21.71 0.94 9.13
C ALA A 152 -22.31 1.19 10.52
N ALA A 153 -22.03 2.36 11.11
CA ALA A 153 -22.56 2.78 12.40
C ALA A 153 -24.06 3.14 12.35
N GLY A 154 -24.63 3.30 11.15
CA GLY A 154 -26.04 3.63 10.94
C GLY A 154 -26.62 2.89 9.74
N THR A 155 -27.93 2.99 9.54
CA THR A 155 -28.66 2.31 8.48
C THR A 155 -29.14 3.24 7.36
N ASP A 156 -29.08 4.54 7.59
CA ASP A 156 -29.68 5.55 6.71
C ASP A 156 -28.63 6.44 6.09
N ILE A 157 -28.78 6.73 4.81
CA ILE A 157 -28.02 7.75 4.08
C ILE A 157 -28.99 8.72 3.40
N PRO A 158 -28.61 10.00 3.24
CA PRO A 158 -29.49 10.97 2.59
C PRO A 158 -29.57 10.79 1.06
N PHE A 159 -28.72 9.95 0.48
CA PHE A 159 -28.52 9.84 -0.96
C PHE A 159 -29.57 8.96 -1.62
N ARG A 160 -30.35 9.55 -2.53
CA ARG A 160 -31.42 8.85 -3.26
C ARG A 160 -30.93 8.05 -4.46
N ASP A 161 -29.69 8.32 -4.88
CA ASP A 161 -29.04 7.72 -6.05
C ASP A 161 -28.10 6.54 -5.68
N VAL A 162 -28.26 6.01 -4.46
CA VAL A 162 -27.55 4.81 -3.98
C VAL A 162 -28.59 3.70 -3.76
N PRO A 163 -28.88 2.86 -4.77
CA PRO A 163 -29.77 1.73 -4.62
C PRO A 163 -29.25 0.74 -3.59
N ALA A 164 -30.12 0.19 -2.75
CA ALA A 164 -29.73 -0.71 -1.66
C ALA A 164 -29.08 -2.03 -2.14
N ASP A 165 -29.35 -2.44 -3.37
CA ASP A 165 -28.81 -3.63 -4.04
C ASP A 165 -27.54 -3.34 -4.88
N ALA A 166 -27.09 -2.08 -4.94
CA ALA A 166 -25.85 -1.75 -5.63
C ALA A 166 -24.64 -2.33 -4.89
N TYR A 167 -23.63 -2.81 -5.64
CA TYR A 167 -22.41 -3.41 -5.08
C TYR A 167 -21.67 -2.51 -4.10
N TYR A 168 -21.83 -1.21 -4.25
CA TYR A 168 -21.19 -0.17 -3.44
C TYR A 168 -22.06 0.34 -2.29
N ALA A 169 -23.31 -0.12 -2.16
CA ALA A 169 -24.26 0.46 -1.21
C ALA A 169 -23.76 0.42 0.23
N GLN A 170 -23.25 -0.73 0.68
CA GLN A 170 -22.69 -0.90 2.02
C GLN A 170 -21.41 -0.08 2.22
N SER A 171 -20.59 0.03 1.19
CA SER A 171 -19.36 0.83 1.24
C SER A 171 -19.66 2.33 1.36
N VAL A 172 -20.63 2.82 0.61
CA VAL A 172 -21.08 4.22 0.70
C VAL A 172 -21.74 4.50 2.05
N LEU A 173 -22.58 3.59 2.54
CA LEU A 173 -23.21 3.68 3.86
C LEU A 173 -22.15 3.81 4.96
N TRP A 174 -21.20 2.89 4.99
CA TRP A 174 -20.10 2.93 5.94
C TRP A 174 -19.27 4.21 5.83
N ALA A 175 -18.80 4.52 4.62
CA ALA A 175 -17.89 5.65 4.40
C ALA A 175 -18.54 7.01 4.72
N TYR A 176 -19.88 7.12 4.53
CA TYR A 176 -20.65 8.29 4.93
C TYR A 176 -20.70 8.43 6.45
N HIS A 177 -21.10 7.37 7.18
CA HIS A 177 -21.17 7.40 8.64
C HIS A 177 -19.80 7.54 9.31
N ALA A 178 -18.74 7.06 8.67
CA ALA A 178 -17.37 7.24 9.11
C ALA A 178 -16.78 8.63 8.78
N GLY A 179 -17.52 9.50 8.09
CA GLY A 179 -17.06 10.83 7.69
C GLY A 179 -16.01 10.82 6.57
N VAL A 180 -15.77 9.68 5.93
CA VAL A 180 -14.76 9.51 4.88
C VAL A 180 -15.24 10.08 3.54
N VAL A 181 -16.52 9.91 3.24
CA VAL A 181 -17.15 10.47 2.04
C VAL A 181 -18.31 11.40 2.37
N SER A 182 -18.60 12.32 1.46
CA SER A 182 -19.80 13.15 1.45
C SER A 182 -20.51 13.04 0.10
N GLY A 183 -21.76 13.50 0.01
CA GLY A 183 -22.46 13.62 -1.26
C GLY A 183 -21.86 14.66 -2.19
N CYS A 184 -22.21 14.59 -3.46
CA CYS A 184 -22.04 15.69 -4.43
C CYS A 184 -23.10 16.79 -4.23
N SER A 185 -24.20 16.44 -3.57
CA SER A 185 -25.23 17.37 -3.06
C SER A 185 -25.77 16.84 -1.72
N ALA A 186 -26.74 17.54 -1.15
CA ALA A 186 -27.39 17.14 0.11
C ALA A 186 -28.10 15.78 0.03
N ASP A 187 -28.58 15.40 -1.15
CA ASP A 187 -29.41 14.21 -1.37
C ASP A 187 -28.88 13.27 -2.49
N ALA A 188 -27.67 13.52 -2.98
CA ALA A 188 -27.03 12.69 -4.03
C ALA A 188 -25.57 12.40 -3.72
N PHE A 189 -25.17 11.14 -3.92
CA PHE A 189 -23.77 10.67 -3.82
C PHE A 189 -23.02 10.80 -5.15
N CYS A 190 -23.72 10.75 -6.27
CA CYS A 190 -23.19 10.73 -7.63
C CYS A 190 -22.26 9.53 -7.88
N PRO A 191 -22.69 8.27 -7.68
CA PRO A 191 -21.81 7.08 -7.68
C PRO A 191 -21.03 6.91 -8.98
N ALA A 192 -21.64 7.15 -10.15
CA ALA A 192 -21.03 7.00 -11.47
C ALA A 192 -20.22 8.22 -11.92
N GLN A 193 -20.13 9.28 -11.12
CA GLN A 193 -19.34 10.45 -11.46
C GLN A 193 -17.85 10.10 -11.37
N ALA A 194 -17.12 10.37 -12.46
CA ALA A 194 -15.66 10.27 -12.47
C ALA A 194 -15.06 11.15 -11.36
N ILE A 195 -14.16 10.58 -10.57
CA ILE A 195 -13.56 11.29 -9.42
C ILE A 195 -12.38 12.15 -9.91
N SER A 196 -12.28 13.35 -9.35
CA SER A 196 -11.08 14.17 -9.53
C SER A 196 -9.91 13.65 -8.70
N ARG A 197 -8.68 13.97 -9.09
CA ARG A 197 -7.49 13.60 -8.34
C ARG A 197 -7.50 14.19 -6.94
N GLN A 198 -7.95 15.43 -6.77
CA GLN A 198 -8.07 16.05 -5.45
C GLN A 198 -9.12 15.37 -4.57
N ASP A 199 -10.25 14.94 -5.13
CA ASP A 199 -11.29 14.25 -4.37
C ASP A 199 -10.85 12.86 -3.93
N LEU A 200 -10.15 12.12 -4.80
CA LEU A 200 -9.57 10.83 -4.44
C LEU A 200 -8.61 10.98 -3.25
N ILE A 201 -7.69 11.95 -3.31
CA ILE A 201 -6.73 12.21 -2.21
C ILE A 201 -7.47 12.70 -0.96
N ALA A 202 -8.49 13.54 -1.08
CA ALA A 202 -9.27 14.00 0.07
C ALA A 202 -9.98 12.85 0.79
N ILE A 203 -10.48 11.85 0.06
CA ILE A 203 -11.08 10.65 0.64
C ILE A 203 -10.02 9.81 1.38
N LEU A 204 -8.86 9.58 0.76
CA LEU A 204 -7.75 8.84 1.40
C LEU A 204 -7.25 9.53 2.65
N TYR A 205 -7.13 10.85 2.63
CA TYR A 205 -6.71 11.64 3.78
C TYR A 205 -7.70 11.55 4.95
N ARG A 206 -9.02 11.69 4.68
CA ARG A 206 -10.04 11.53 5.72
C ARG A 206 -10.00 10.13 6.33
N TYR A 207 -9.80 9.11 5.51
CA TYR A 207 -9.61 7.77 6.02
C TYR A 207 -8.33 7.63 6.85
N ALA A 208 -7.22 8.24 6.44
CA ALA A 208 -5.98 8.27 7.21
C ALA A 208 -6.17 8.94 8.58
N CYS A 209 -6.89 10.06 8.64
CA CYS A 209 -7.25 10.72 9.90
C CYS A 209 -8.11 9.81 10.79
N LEU A 210 -9.13 9.15 10.22
CA LEU A 210 -9.97 8.19 10.94
C LEU A 210 -9.15 7.03 11.51
N ALA A 211 -8.16 6.54 10.77
CA ALA A 211 -7.27 5.46 11.19
C ALA A 211 -6.15 5.92 12.15
N GLY A 212 -6.07 7.22 12.48
CA GLY A 212 -5.00 7.78 13.31
C GLY A 212 -3.62 7.82 12.62
N ALA A 213 -3.60 7.73 11.30
CA ALA A 213 -2.40 7.74 10.47
C ALA A 213 -2.07 9.15 9.92
N ALA A 214 -2.93 10.13 10.10
CA ALA A 214 -2.74 11.53 9.73
C ALA A 214 -3.43 12.46 10.73
N ASP A 215 -2.89 13.68 10.85
CA ASP A 215 -3.48 14.75 11.64
C ASP A 215 -4.21 15.75 10.73
N GLU A 216 -5.29 16.35 11.23
CA GLU A 216 -6.06 17.34 10.47
C GLU A 216 -5.34 18.70 10.29
N THR A 217 -4.25 18.92 11.00
CA THR A 217 -3.49 20.19 11.01
C THR A 217 -2.29 20.15 10.07
N GLN A 218 -2.52 20.05 8.77
CA GLN A 218 -1.43 20.11 7.79
C GLN A 218 -1.23 21.52 7.24
N SER A 219 0.05 21.96 7.11
CA SER A 219 0.41 23.13 6.32
C SER A 219 0.30 22.81 4.83
N ASP A 220 -0.09 23.77 4.03
CA ASP A 220 -0.14 23.62 2.57
C ASP A 220 1.17 24.04 1.85
N ASP A 221 2.23 24.25 2.60
CA ASP A 221 3.54 24.68 2.09
C ASP A 221 4.12 23.69 1.06
N ALA A 222 3.88 22.40 1.25
CA ALA A 222 4.31 21.35 0.33
C ALA A 222 3.78 21.50 -1.11
N LEU A 223 2.70 22.27 -1.29
CA LEU A 223 2.12 22.51 -2.61
C LEU A 223 2.83 23.63 -3.38
N SER A 224 3.61 24.48 -2.72
CA SER A 224 4.22 25.67 -3.32
C SER A 224 5.13 25.39 -4.52
N GLY A 225 5.70 24.18 -4.60
CA GLY A 225 6.55 23.75 -5.70
C GLY A 225 5.81 23.35 -6.98
N PHE A 226 4.48 23.23 -6.95
CA PHE A 226 3.71 22.76 -8.11
C PHE A 226 3.13 23.91 -8.92
N ALA A 227 3.25 23.80 -10.25
CA ALA A 227 2.86 24.86 -11.19
C ALA A 227 1.37 25.22 -11.13
N ASP A 228 0.52 24.30 -10.68
CA ASP A 228 -0.93 24.44 -10.61
C ASP A 228 -1.49 24.37 -9.17
N ALA A 229 -0.66 24.65 -8.16
CA ALA A 229 -1.07 24.66 -6.75
C ALA A 229 -2.28 25.59 -6.49
N ALA A 230 -2.40 26.68 -7.23
CA ALA A 230 -3.53 27.61 -7.13
C ALA A 230 -4.87 27.01 -7.65
N ALA A 231 -4.83 25.93 -8.41
CA ALA A 231 -6.03 25.24 -8.89
C ALA A 231 -6.58 24.22 -7.88
N VAL A 232 -5.88 23.97 -6.79
CA VAL A 232 -6.35 23.09 -5.70
C VAL A 232 -7.46 23.81 -4.94
N SER A 233 -8.60 23.14 -4.80
CA SER A 233 -9.73 23.66 -4.01
C SER A 233 -9.38 23.74 -2.52
N ASP A 234 -9.89 24.75 -1.81
CA ASP A 234 -9.55 25.00 -0.39
C ASP A 234 -9.74 23.76 0.50
N TYR A 235 -10.85 23.02 0.31
CA TYR A 235 -11.14 21.82 1.10
C TYR A 235 -10.13 20.68 0.89
N ALA A 236 -9.40 20.68 -0.22
CA ALA A 236 -8.47 19.62 -0.58
C ALA A 236 -7.01 19.97 -0.32
N ARG A 237 -6.70 21.22 0.03
CA ARG A 237 -5.31 21.70 0.18
C ARG A 237 -4.55 20.90 1.23
N ALA A 238 -5.09 20.76 2.43
CA ALA A 238 -4.47 19.97 3.50
C ALA A 238 -4.25 18.52 3.09
N ALA A 239 -5.23 17.90 2.42
CA ALA A 239 -5.13 16.52 1.95
C ALA A 239 -4.03 16.32 0.89
N LEU A 240 -3.94 17.25 -0.08
CA LEU A 240 -2.91 17.16 -1.12
C LEU A 240 -1.51 17.44 -0.54
N ALA A 241 -1.38 18.42 0.36
CA ALA A 241 -0.13 18.71 1.04
C ALA A 241 0.37 17.47 1.81
N TRP A 242 -0.51 16.89 2.62
CA TRP A 242 -0.22 15.65 3.34
C TRP A 242 0.22 14.52 2.39
N ALA A 243 -0.48 14.33 1.28
CA ALA A 243 -0.15 13.28 0.32
C ALA A 243 1.20 13.49 -0.38
N VAL A 244 1.58 14.75 -0.64
CA VAL A 244 2.90 15.11 -1.19
C VAL A 244 4.00 14.88 -0.16
N GLU A 245 3.85 15.37 1.07
CA GLU A 245 4.83 15.22 2.16
C GLU A 245 5.10 13.75 2.47
N ASN A 246 4.06 12.92 2.40
CA ASN A 246 4.16 11.49 2.66
C ASN A 246 4.47 10.65 1.41
N GLY A 247 4.85 11.26 0.27
CA GLY A 247 5.24 10.52 -0.93
C GLY A 247 4.12 9.67 -1.55
N ILE A 248 2.86 9.97 -1.24
CA ILE A 248 1.69 9.29 -1.84
C ILE A 248 1.37 9.94 -3.19
N LEU A 249 1.39 11.27 -3.24
CA LEU A 249 1.08 12.06 -4.43
C LEU A 249 2.36 12.66 -5.03
N TYR A 250 2.62 12.34 -6.29
CA TYR A 250 3.65 12.99 -7.10
C TYR A 250 3.02 13.83 -8.20
N GLY A 251 3.80 14.80 -8.68
CA GLY A 251 3.42 15.62 -9.85
C GLY A 251 3.39 14.80 -11.12
N LYS A 252 2.64 15.29 -12.08
CA LYS A 252 2.64 14.86 -13.50
C LYS A 252 3.58 15.75 -14.32
N ASP A 253 3.51 15.62 -15.63
CA ASP A 253 4.29 16.40 -16.60
C ASP A 253 4.33 17.90 -16.27
N GLY A 254 5.53 18.48 -16.25
CA GLY A 254 5.73 19.89 -15.89
C GLY A 254 5.51 20.20 -14.41
N ASN A 255 5.68 19.23 -13.53
CA ASN A 255 5.51 19.36 -12.10
C ASN A 255 4.11 19.89 -11.69
N ARG A 256 3.06 19.22 -12.16
CA ARG A 256 1.66 19.59 -11.93
C ARG A 256 0.94 18.54 -11.12
N LEU A 257 0.11 18.98 -10.18
CA LEU A 257 -0.78 18.11 -9.39
C LEU A 257 -1.99 17.61 -10.20
N ALA A 258 -2.44 18.42 -11.16
CA ALA A 258 -3.67 18.23 -11.93
C ALA A 258 -4.90 17.97 -11.02
N PRO A 259 -5.20 18.84 -10.03
CA PRO A 259 -6.16 18.55 -8.97
C PRO A 259 -7.57 18.29 -9.49
N GLN A 260 -7.99 19.03 -10.54
CA GLN A 260 -9.30 18.89 -11.19
C GLN A 260 -9.34 17.80 -12.27
N GLY A 261 -8.17 17.23 -12.60
CA GLY A 261 -8.10 16.14 -13.58
C GLY A 261 -8.72 14.86 -13.04
N THR A 262 -9.36 14.10 -13.92
CA THR A 262 -9.92 12.80 -13.56
C THR A 262 -8.80 11.80 -13.26
N ALA A 263 -8.96 11.02 -12.19
CA ALA A 263 -8.05 9.93 -11.88
C ALA A 263 -8.40 8.70 -12.74
N THR A 264 -7.39 8.11 -13.38
CA THR A 264 -7.54 6.80 -14.04
C THR A 264 -7.36 5.65 -13.06
N ARG A 265 -7.76 4.43 -13.46
CA ARG A 265 -7.59 3.25 -12.62
C ARG A 265 -6.12 2.93 -12.34
N ALA A 266 -5.24 3.13 -13.33
CA ALA A 266 -3.78 2.99 -13.12
C ALA A 266 -3.25 4.02 -12.12
N GLU A 267 -3.64 5.28 -12.23
CA GLU A 267 -3.26 6.32 -11.27
C GLU A 267 -3.81 6.05 -9.87
N CYS A 268 -5.05 5.57 -9.80
CA CYS A 268 -5.66 5.16 -8.54
C CYS A 268 -4.87 4.01 -7.90
N ALA A 269 -4.49 2.97 -8.64
CA ALA A 269 -3.68 1.86 -8.14
C ALA A 269 -2.34 2.36 -7.57
N ALA A 270 -1.66 3.27 -8.27
CA ALA A 270 -0.40 3.83 -7.80
C ALA A 270 -0.54 4.63 -6.50
N LEU A 271 -1.57 5.46 -6.38
CA LEU A 271 -1.86 6.22 -5.16
C LEU A 271 -2.23 5.30 -3.99
N LEU A 272 -3.08 4.31 -4.24
CA LEU A 272 -3.49 3.32 -3.24
C LEU A 272 -2.33 2.49 -2.75
N TRP A 273 -1.49 1.98 -3.66
CA TRP A 273 -0.34 1.16 -3.26
C TRP A 273 0.63 1.95 -2.37
N ARG A 274 0.98 3.17 -2.74
CA ARG A 274 1.81 4.04 -1.91
C ARG A 274 1.17 4.31 -0.55
N PHE A 275 -0.12 4.59 -0.54
CA PHE A 275 -0.88 4.82 0.69
C PHE A 275 -0.86 3.60 1.63
N VAL A 276 -1.28 2.42 1.17
CA VAL A 276 -1.35 1.24 2.04
C VAL A 276 0.03 0.73 2.47
N SER A 277 1.05 0.87 1.60
CA SER A 277 2.43 0.46 1.92
C SER A 277 3.03 1.29 3.04
N GLN A 278 2.72 2.58 3.08
CA GLN A 278 3.26 3.50 4.09
C GLN A 278 2.65 3.28 5.46
N TYR A 279 1.37 3.00 5.53
CA TYR A 279 0.66 2.92 6.80
C TYR A 279 0.41 1.50 7.29
N SER A 280 0.93 0.49 6.59
CA SER A 280 0.67 -0.94 6.90
C SER A 280 -0.83 -1.23 7.08
N LEU A 281 -1.67 -0.51 6.33
CA LEU A 281 -3.12 -0.68 6.29
C LEU A 281 -3.44 -1.80 5.31
N ALA A 282 -4.15 -2.83 5.78
CA ALA A 282 -4.64 -4.04 5.12
C ALA A 282 -3.87 -5.31 5.44
#